data_e60811d07c9f5dd978ce68fe6657cd2b
#
_entry.id   e60811d07c9f5dd978ce68fe6657cd2b
#
_cell.length_a   1.000
_cell.length_b   1.000
_cell.length_c   1.000
_cell.angle_alpha   90.00
_cell.angle_beta   90.00
_cell.angle_gamma   90.00
#
_symmetry.space_group_name_H-M   'P 1'
#
loop_
_entity.id
_entity.type
_entity.pdbx_description
1 polymer ?
#
loop_
_entity_poly.entity_id
_entity_poly.type
_entity_poly.pdbx_seq_one_letter_code
_entity_poly.pdbx_strand_id
1 'polypeptide(L)'
;AAVTGVPGKPNLFYFGATGGGVWKTNDGGRHWENISDGFFGGSVGAITVSKSDPNVLYAGGGEQTVRGNVSSGFGLWKSEDAGKSWAFAGLPKSRHIPRIIVDPNDHDIVYAAVLGDLYKPTTERGVYKSSDGGKQWKKVLFANENAGATDLVIDPNNPRVLYASTW
;
A
#
# COMPACT_ATOMS: atom_id res chain seq x y z
N ALA A 1 -2.20 -7.82 7.26
CA ALA A 1 -0.81 -7.48 7.58
C ALA A 1 0.05 -7.52 6.31
N ALA A 2 1.04 -6.67 6.24
CA ALA A 2 1.96 -6.57 5.12
C ALA A 2 3.39 -6.45 5.65
N VAL A 3 4.38 -6.89 4.87
CA VAL A 3 5.79 -6.78 5.23
C VAL A 3 6.62 -6.43 4.00
N THR A 4 7.65 -5.62 4.19
CA THR A 4 8.62 -5.31 3.16
C THR A 4 10.02 -5.14 3.76
N GLY A 5 11.04 -5.59 3.03
CA GLY A 5 12.45 -5.31 3.32
C GLY A 5 13.00 -4.20 2.44
N VAL A 6 14.20 -3.75 2.74
CA VAL A 6 14.90 -2.73 1.95
C VAL A 6 16.08 -3.37 1.24
N PRO A 7 16.13 -3.35 -0.10
CA PRO A 7 17.27 -3.89 -0.85
C PRO A 7 18.61 -3.33 -0.38
N GLY A 8 19.59 -4.21 -0.18
CA GLY A 8 20.92 -3.84 0.32
C GLY A 8 21.01 -3.52 1.82
N LYS A 9 19.90 -3.60 2.57
CA LYS A 9 19.86 -3.36 4.02
C LYS A 9 19.25 -4.58 4.74
N PRO A 10 20.00 -5.65 5.02
CA PRO A 10 19.47 -6.94 5.45
C PRO A 10 18.80 -6.94 6.82
N ASN A 11 18.99 -5.90 7.63
CA ASN A 11 18.39 -5.78 8.95
C ASN A 11 17.22 -4.77 9.01
N LEU A 12 16.91 -4.10 7.88
CA LEU A 12 15.86 -3.08 7.82
C LEU A 12 14.59 -3.65 7.20
N PHE A 13 13.52 -3.70 8.00
CA PHE A 13 12.21 -4.14 7.59
C PHE A 13 11.12 -3.21 8.10
N TYR A 14 10.01 -3.22 7.39
CA TYR A 14 8.76 -2.58 7.79
C TYR A 14 7.63 -3.59 7.76
N PHE A 15 6.70 -3.52 8.71
CA PHE A 15 5.45 -4.25 8.60
C PHE A 15 4.25 -3.38 8.93
N GLY A 16 3.12 -3.67 8.26
CA GLY A 16 1.81 -3.11 8.54
C GLY A 16 1.00 -4.07 9.40
N ALA A 17 0.57 -3.63 10.56
CA ALA A 17 -0.20 -4.43 11.50
C ALA A 17 -1.70 -4.29 11.28
N THR A 18 -2.46 -5.32 11.71
CA THR A 18 -3.91 -5.24 11.85
C THR A 18 -4.24 -4.43 13.11
N GLY A 19 -4.82 -3.25 12.93
CA GLY A 19 -5.16 -2.34 14.02
C GLY A 19 -3.99 -1.63 14.69
N GLY A 20 -2.74 -1.77 14.18
CA GLY A 20 -1.53 -1.28 14.85
C GLY A 20 -0.61 -0.40 14.01
N GLY A 21 -1.06 0.10 12.86
CA GLY A 21 -0.26 0.99 12.01
C GLY A 21 0.98 0.33 11.41
N VAL A 22 2.02 1.12 11.18
CA VAL A 22 3.29 0.70 10.56
C VAL A 22 4.41 0.64 11.59
N TRP A 23 5.18 -0.43 11.54
CA TRP A 23 6.31 -0.70 12.41
C TRP A 23 7.59 -0.88 11.61
N LYS A 24 8.71 -0.47 12.21
CA LYS A 24 10.04 -0.51 11.63
C LYS A 24 11.03 -1.22 12.57
N THR A 25 11.91 -2.03 11.98
CA THR A 25 13.10 -2.56 12.67
C THR A 25 14.37 -2.20 11.89
N ASN A 26 15.46 -1.93 12.58
CA ASN A 26 16.80 -1.72 12.02
C ASN A 26 17.80 -2.82 12.42
N ASP A 27 17.35 -3.82 13.17
CA ASP A 27 18.20 -4.86 13.76
C ASP A 27 17.73 -6.29 13.47
N GLY A 28 17.03 -6.46 12.34
CA GLY A 28 16.53 -7.77 11.89
C GLY A 28 15.37 -8.31 12.71
N GLY A 29 14.59 -7.42 13.34
CA GLY A 29 13.38 -7.79 14.07
C GLY A 29 13.56 -8.00 15.57
N ARG A 30 14.72 -7.69 16.14
CA ARG A 30 14.94 -7.77 17.60
C ARG A 30 14.19 -6.69 18.36
N HIS A 31 14.15 -5.48 17.77
CA HIS A 31 13.37 -4.35 18.28
C HIS A 31 12.50 -3.77 17.17
N TRP A 32 11.30 -3.34 17.53
CA TRP A 32 10.36 -2.73 16.62
C TRP A 32 9.86 -1.40 17.19
N GLU A 33 9.78 -0.39 16.34
CA GLU A 33 9.28 0.94 16.63
C GLU A 33 8.05 1.21 15.79
N ASN A 34 6.96 1.71 16.40
CA ASN A 34 5.83 2.23 15.64
C ASN A 34 6.19 3.57 15.03
N ILE A 35 6.11 3.66 13.71
CA ILE A 35 6.50 4.86 12.95
C ILE A 35 5.30 5.59 12.32
N SER A 36 4.09 5.13 12.56
CA SER A 36 2.86 5.77 12.07
C SER A 36 2.07 6.50 13.16
N ASP A 37 2.40 6.27 14.43
CA ASP A 37 1.74 6.96 15.55
C ASP A 37 1.87 8.48 15.42
N GLY A 38 0.73 9.19 15.65
CA GLY A 38 0.65 10.63 15.48
C GLY A 38 0.34 11.09 14.04
N PHE A 39 0.41 10.18 13.05
CA PHE A 39 0.03 10.46 11.65
C PHE A 39 -1.24 9.72 11.26
N PHE A 40 -1.22 8.40 11.38
CA PHE A 40 -2.37 7.53 11.13
C PHE A 40 -2.26 6.25 11.93
N GLY A 41 -3.39 5.59 12.10
CA GLY A 41 -3.49 4.30 12.79
C GLY A 41 -4.37 3.35 12.02
N GLY A 42 -4.84 2.31 12.72
CA GLY A 42 -5.72 1.30 12.18
C GLY A 42 -4.98 0.19 11.43
N SER A 43 -5.72 -0.53 10.61
CA SER A 43 -5.19 -1.69 9.88
C SER A 43 -4.47 -1.26 8.61
N VAL A 44 -3.31 -1.87 8.36
CA VAL A 44 -2.48 -1.67 7.17
C VAL A 44 -2.46 -2.95 6.36
N GLY A 45 -2.98 -2.89 5.12
CA GLY A 45 -3.06 -4.01 4.19
C GLY A 45 -1.85 -4.13 3.28
N ALA A 46 -1.21 -3.01 2.97
CA ALA A 46 -0.03 -2.95 2.12
C ALA A 46 1.01 -1.99 2.69
N ILE A 47 2.28 -2.35 2.60
CA ILE A 47 3.44 -1.49 2.85
C ILE A 47 4.49 -1.79 1.77
N THR A 48 5.03 -0.76 1.15
CA THR A 48 6.07 -0.91 0.13
C THR A 48 7.13 0.17 0.26
N VAL A 49 8.37 -0.18 -0.05
CA VAL A 49 9.52 0.72 -0.15
C VAL A 49 9.86 0.87 -1.62
N SER A 50 10.09 2.09 -2.07
CA SER A 50 10.59 2.33 -3.42
C SER A 50 11.98 1.74 -3.61
N LYS A 51 12.22 1.12 -4.78
CA LYS A 51 13.55 0.63 -5.17
C LYS A 51 14.46 1.76 -5.62
N SER A 52 13.90 2.81 -6.25
CA SER A 52 14.66 3.97 -6.74
C SER A 52 15.08 4.91 -5.62
N ASP A 53 14.30 5.01 -4.53
CA ASP A 53 14.64 5.77 -3.33
C ASP A 53 14.11 5.06 -2.07
N PRO A 54 14.99 4.43 -1.26
CA PRO A 54 14.60 3.74 -0.04
C PRO A 54 14.02 4.62 1.08
N ASN A 55 14.07 5.93 0.96
CA ASN A 55 13.40 6.85 1.89
C ASN A 55 11.91 6.98 1.57
N VAL A 56 11.49 6.62 0.36
CA VAL A 56 10.09 6.71 -0.06
C VAL A 56 9.36 5.42 0.24
N LEU A 57 8.32 5.54 1.09
CA LEU A 57 7.41 4.45 1.45
C LEU A 57 5.96 4.82 1.16
N TYR A 58 5.17 3.80 0.86
CA TYR A 58 3.72 3.91 0.74
C TYR A 58 3.05 2.87 1.62
N ALA A 59 2.02 3.29 2.37
CA ALA A 59 1.20 2.44 3.22
C ALA A 59 -0.27 2.54 2.82
N GLY A 60 -0.93 1.39 2.63
CA GLY A 60 -2.34 1.29 2.27
C GLY A 60 -3.18 0.79 3.44
N GLY A 61 -4.26 1.51 3.73
CA GLY A 61 -5.17 1.19 4.82
C GLY A 61 -6.09 0.01 4.53
N GLY A 62 -6.59 -0.61 5.60
CA GLY A 62 -7.50 -1.75 5.57
C GLY A 62 -6.78 -3.11 5.57
N GLU A 63 -7.47 -4.14 6.05
CA GLU A 63 -6.90 -5.49 6.05
C GLU A 63 -6.90 -6.10 4.65
N GLN A 64 -5.88 -6.88 4.35
CA GLN A 64 -5.77 -7.60 3.08
C GLN A 64 -6.60 -8.90 3.08
N THR A 65 -6.65 -9.60 4.21
CA THR A 65 -7.30 -10.90 4.32
C THR A 65 -8.80 -10.75 4.51
N VAL A 66 -9.58 -11.33 3.63
CA VAL A 66 -11.05 -11.36 3.75
C VAL A 66 -11.49 -12.39 4.79
N ARG A 67 -12.24 -11.94 5.79
CA ARG A 67 -12.90 -12.75 6.82
C ARG A 67 -14.09 -11.98 7.41
N GLY A 68 -14.84 -12.58 8.33
CA GLY A 68 -16.07 -11.98 8.86
C GLY A 68 -15.93 -10.69 9.67
N ASN A 69 -14.72 -10.36 10.13
CA ASN A 69 -14.46 -9.19 10.98
C ASN A 69 -13.29 -8.32 10.47
N VAL A 70 -13.24 -8.06 9.18
CA VAL A 70 -12.17 -7.28 8.53
C VAL A 70 -12.30 -5.80 8.85
N SER A 71 -11.20 -5.19 9.32
CA SER A 71 -11.15 -3.75 9.57
C SER A 71 -10.82 -2.98 8.31
N SER A 72 -11.66 -2.02 7.94
CA SER A 72 -11.40 -1.11 6.84
C SER A 72 -10.37 -0.04 7.21
N GLY A 73 -9.71 0.51 6.21
CA GLY A 73 -8.80 1.65 6.32
C GLY A 73 -9.32 2.88 5.58
N PHE A 74 -8.52 3.95 5.62
CA PHE A 74 -8.88 5.26 5.09
C PHE A 74 -7.80 5.80 4.16
N GLY A 75 -7.62 5.12 3.01
CA GLY A 75 -6.75 5.62 1.96
C GLY A 75 -5.30 5.18 2.06
N LEU A 76 -4.46 5.96 1.43
CA LEU A 76 -3.05 5.70 1.22
C LEU A 76 -2.21 6.83 1.82
N TRP A 77 -1.07 6.46 2.39
CA TRP A 77 -0.13 7.36 3.05
C TRP A 77 1.26 7.21 2.44
N LYS A 78 1.99 8.32 2.33
CA LYS A 78 3.35 8.40 1.81
C LYS A 78 4.30 8.95 2.87
N SER A 79 5.49 8.36 2.96
CA SER A 79 6.65 8.92 3.64
C SER A 79 7.76 9.18 2.62
N GLU A 80 8.53 10.24 2.80
CA GLU A 80 9.70 10.60 1.99
C GLU A 80 10.99 10.64 2.82
N ASP A 81 10.91 10.20 4.08
CA ASP A 81 12.00 10.26 5.06
C ASP A 81 12.20 8.96 5.84
N ALA A 82 11.98 7.83 5.18
CA ALA A 82 12.09 6.48 5.73
C ALA A 82 11.18 6.23 6.95
N GLY A 83 9.98 6.82 6.93
CA GLY A 83 8.93 6.62 7.93
C GLY A 83 8.99 7.55 9.13
N LYS A 84 9.83 8.61 9.12
CA LYS A 84 9.87 9.59 10.21
C LYS A 84 8.64 10.49 10.20
N SER A 85 8.10 10.79 9.03
CA SER A 85 6.85 11.50 8.85
C SER A 85 6.03 10.91 7.72
N TRP A 86 4.71 11.13 7.76
CA TRP A 86 3.76 10.61 6.80
C TRP A 86 2.78 11.69 6.36
N ALA A 87 2.48 11.74 5.07
CA ALA A 87 1.46 12.57 4.48
C ALA A 87 0.36 11.71 3.86
N PHE A 88 -0.88 12.17 3.97
CA PHE A 88 -2.00 11.53 3.29
C PHE A 88 -1.83 11.65 1.78
N ALA A 89 -1.91 10.52 1.06
CA ALA A 89 -1.66 10.41 -0.36
C ALA A 89 -2.88 9.93 -1.18
N GLY A 90 -4.09 10.16 -0.66
CA GLY A 90 -5.32 9.97 -1.41
C GLY A 90 -6.05 8.65 -1.20
N LEU A 91 -7.01 8.35 -2.08
CA LEU A 91 -7.88 7.17 -2.06
C LEU A 91 -8.69 7.00 -0.75
N PRO A 92 -9.35 8.05 -0.22
CA PRO A 92 -10.00 8.02 1.10
C PRO A 92 -11.14 7.00 1.21
N LYS A 93 -11.73 6.60 0.08
CA LYS A 93 -12.85 5.65 0.02
C LYS A 93 -12.43 4.24 -0.35
N SER A 94 -11.13 3.97 -0.43
CA SER A 94 -10.59 2.66 -0.85
C SER A 94 -10.99 1.50 0.06
N ARG A 95 -11.23 1.75 1.33
CA ARG A 95 -11.53 0.80 2.40
C ARG A 95 -10.45 -0.26 2.62
N HIS A 96 -10.03 -0.96 1.56
CA HIS A 96 -9.02 -2.01 1.61
C HIS A 96 -8.06 -1.85 0.44
N ILE A 97 -6.78 -1.66 0.75
CA ILE A 97 -5.68 -1.59 -0.22
C ILE A 97 -4.74 -2.78 0.06
N PRO A 98 -4.98 -3.93 -0.60
CA PRO A 98 -4.20 -5.14 -0.36
C PRO A 98 -2.81 -5.12 -0.97
N ARG A 99 -2.58 -4.28 -1.99
CA ARG A 99 -1.30 -4.20 -2.68
C ARG A 99 -1.00 -2.79 -3.18
N ILE A 100 0.27 -2.38 -3.02
CA ILE A 100 0.84 -1.18 -3.62
C ILE A 100 2.11 -1.58 -4.35
N ILE A 101 2.27 -1.11 -5.58
CA ILE A 101 3.47 -1.27 -6.37
C ILE A 101 3.99 0.11 -6.74
N VAL A 102 5.28 0.31 -6.56
CA VAL A 102 6.02 1.49 -7.01
C VAL A 102 6.86 1.08 -8.22
N ASP A 103 6.87 1.89 -9.24
CA ASP A 103 7.74 1.68 -10.40
C ASP A 103 9.20 1.59 -9.92
N PRO A 104 9.97 0.58 -10.37
CA PRO A 104 11.34 0.38 -9.89
C PRO A 104 12.30 1.52 -10.24
N ASN A 105 11.96 2.36 -11.22
CA ASN A 105 12.80 3.44 -11.73
C ASN A 105 12.32 4.83 -11.30
N ASP A 106 11.05 4.95 -10.89
CA ASP A 106 10.42 6.24 -10.57
C ASP A 106 9.48 6.09 -9.37
N HIS A 107 9.87 6.63 -8.22
CA HIS A 107 9.08 6.53 -6.98
C HIS A 107 7.77 7.33 -7.01
N ASP A 108 7.56 8.20 -7.97
CA ASP A 108 6.31 8.95 -8.15
C ASP A 108 5.27 8.19 -8.98
N ILE A 109 5.68 7.13 -9.69
CA ILE A 109 4.75 6.24 -10.39
C ILE A 109 4.34 5.10 -9.46
N VAL A 110 3.07 5.11 -9.05
CA VAL A 110 2.53 4.19 -8.04
C VAL A 110 1.23 3.58 -8.51
N TYR A 111 1.06 2.31 -8.25
CA TYR A 111 -0.18 1.57 -8.51
C TYR A 111 -0.73 1.01 -7.20
N ALA A 112 -2.04 1.15 -6.99
CA ALA A 112 -2.75 0.63 -5.83
C ALA A 112 -3.89 -0.30 -6.27
N ALA A 113 -3.89 -1.53 -5.76
CA ALA A 113 -5.04 -2.41 -5.83
C ALA A 113 -6.05 -1.99 -4.76
N VAL A 114 -7.31 -1.83 -5.15
CA VAL A 114 -8.39 -1.42 -4.26
C VAL A 114 -9.51 -2.44 -4.30
N LEU A 115 -9.79 -3.05 -3.15
CA LEU A 115 -10.92 -3.97 -2.97
C LEU A 115 -12.23 -3.21 -2.78
N GLY A 116 -12.20 -2.01 -2.24
CA GLY A 116 -13.39 -1.25 -1.93
C GLY A 116 -14.16 -1.80 -0.72
N ASP A 117 -15.47 -1.60 -0.70
CA ASP A 117 -16.33 -2.16 0.35
C ASP A 117 -16.55 -3.65 0.10
N LEU A 118 -16.22 -4.51 1.08
CA LEU A 118 -16.34 -5.96 0.94
C LEU A 118 -17.78 -6.49 1.03
N TYR A 119 -18.68 -5.70 1.61
CA TYR A 119 -20.03 -6.15 1.97
C TYR A 119 -21.13 -5.59 1.06
N LYS A 120 -20.76 -4.72 0.12
CA LYS A 120 -21.71 -4.14 -0.87
C LYS A 120 -20.99 -3.74 -2.16
N PRO A 121 -21.71 -3.67 -3.29
CA PRO A 121 -21.18 -3.13 -4.53
C PRO A 121 -20.66 -1.69 -4.36
N THR A 122 -19.55 -1.38 -5.00
CA THR A 122 -18.97 -0.02 -4.98
C THR A 122 -18.14 0.27 -6.23
N THR A 123 -18.25 1.51 -6.69
CA THR A 123 -17.46 2.01 -7.81
C THR A 123 -16.01 2.31 -7.46
N GLU A 124 -15.63 2.26 -6.17
CA GLU A 124 -14.25 2.51 -5.71
C GLU A 124 -13.30 1.35 -6.00
N ARG A 125 -13.80 0.19 -6.39
CA ARG A 125 -13.02 -1.01 -6.71
C ARG A 125 -12.14 -0.82 -7.95
N GLY A 126 -11.00 -1.54 -8.01
CA GLY A 126 -10.15 -1.59 -9.19
C GLY A 126 -8.68 -1.28 -8.93
N VAL A 127 -7.94 -0.96 -9.98
CA VAL A 127 -6.55 -0.53 -9.89
C VAL A 127 -6.46 0.96 -10.18
N TYR A 128 -5.74 1.66 -9.34
CA TYR A 128 -5.46 3.08 -9.47
C TYR A 128 -3.98 3.31 -9.74
N LYS A 129 -3.69 4.30 -10.58
CA LYS A 129 -2.34 4.77 -10.89
C LYS A 129 -2.20 6.23 -10.48
N SER A 130 -1.10 6.57 -9.84
CA SER A 130 -0.58 7.92 -9.70
C SER A 130 0.71 8.05 -10.52
N SER A 131 0.99 9.24 -11.03
CA SER A 131 2.24 9.60 -11.71
C SER A 131 2.87 10.86 -11.10
N ASP A 132 2.45 11.23 -9.89
CA ASP A 132 2.88 12.43 -9.16
C ASP A 132 3.05 12.16 -7.65
N GLY A 133 3.42 10.94 -7.30
CA GLY A 133 3.69 10.54 -5.92
C GLY A 133 2.46 10.46 -5.03
N GLY A 134 1.28 10.20 -5.59
CA GLY A 134 0.04 10.02 -4.83
C GLY A 134 -0.79 11.29 -4.67
N LYS A 135 -0.44 12.39 -5.34
CA LYS A 135 -1.23 13.64 -5.31
C LYS A 135 -2.52 13.52 -6.10
N GLN A 136 -2.47 12.83 -7.26
CA GLN A 136 -3.62 12.56 -8.10
C GLN A 136 -3.66 11.07 -8.48
N TRP A 137 -4.86 10.52 -8.58
CA TRP A 137 -5.10 9.12 -8.91
C TRP A 137 -6.06 8.97 -10.08
N LYS A 138 -5.69 8.11 -11.01
CA LYS A 138 -6.53 7.69 -12.14
C LYS A 138 -6.85 6.21 -11.99
N LYS A 139 -8.11 5.84 -12.06
CA LYS A 139 -8.52 4.43 -12.15
C LYS A 139 -8.14 3.89 -13.53
N VAL A 140 -7.28 2.88 -13.57
CA VAL A 140 -6.73 2.29 -14.82
C VAL A 140 -7.30 0.90 -15.09
N LEU A 141 -7.89 0.25 -14.09
CA LEU A 141 -8.65 -0.99 -14.26
C LEU A 141 -9.89 -0.96 -13.38
N PHE A 142 -11.03 -1.28 -13.97
CA PHE A 142 -12.29 -1.48 -13.29
C PHE A 142 -13.00 -2.67 -13.94
N ALA A 143 -13.18 -3.75 -13.20
CA ALA A 143 -13.93 -4.92 -13.68
C ALA A 143 -15.43 -4.67 -13.58
N ASN A 144 -15.94 -4.49 -12.37
CA ASN A 144 -17.31 -4.10 -12.05
C ASN A 144 -17.43 -3.72 -10.56
N GLU A 145 -18.61 -3.35 -10.12
CA GLU A 145 -18.88 -2.93 -8.74
C GLU A 145 -18.78 -4.06 -7.70
N ASN A 146 -18.77 -5.32 -8.13
CA ASN A 146 -18.69 -6.48 -7.24
C ASN A 146 -17.29 -7.11 -7.17
N ALA A 147 -16.39 -6.77 -8.12
CA ALA A 147 -15.03 -7.33 -8.16
C ALA A 147 -13.97 -6.24 -7.97
N GLY A 148 -13.21 -6.33 -6.88
CA GLY A 148 -12.08 -5.45 -6.58
C GLY A 148 -10.74 -6.05 -6.97
N ALA A 149 -9.69 -5.22 -7.02
CA ALA A 149 -8.34 -5.70 -7.23
C ALA A 149 -7.75 -6.23 -5.91
N THR A 150 -7.24 -7.47 -5.95
CA THR A 150 -6.73 -8.19 -4.77
C THR A 150 -5.21 -8.27 -4.74
N ASP A 151 -4.57 -8.30 -5.90
CA ASP A 151 -3.11 -8.33 -6.01
C ASP A 151 -2.64 -7.67 -7.31
N LEU A 152 -1.39 -7.25 -7.31
CA LEU A 152 -0.68 -6.64 -8.43
C LEU A 152 0.75 -7.18 -8.50
N VAL A 153 1.22 -7.43 -9.72
CA VAL A 153 2.62 -7.73 -10.02
C VAL A 153 3.07 -6.88 -11.20
N ILE A 154 4.26 -6.29 -11.09
CA ILE A 154 4.91 -5.56 -12.18
C ILE A 154 6.01 -6.42 -12.79
N ASP A 155 6.14 -6.41 -14.11
CA ASP A 155 7.27 -7.05 -14.79
C ASP A 155 8.56 -6.24 -14.47
N PRO A 156 9.55 -6.86 -13.80
CA PRO A 156 10.76 -6.15 -13.40
C PRO A 156 11.63 -5.70 -14.60
N ASN A 157 11.46 -6.33 -15.75
CA ASN A 157 12.20 -6.01 -16.97
C ASN A 157 11.45 -5.00 -17.86
N ASN A 158 10.13 -4.91 -17.70
CA ASN A 158 9.30 -3.97 -18.43
C ASN A 158 8.20 -3.38 -17.53
N PRO A 159 8.48 -2.28 -16.81
CA PRO A 159 7.54 -1.69 -15.86
C PRO A 159 6.21 -1.19 -16.45
N ARG A 160 6.09 -1.21 -17.79
CA ARG A 160 4.82 -0.92 -18.48
C ARG A 160 3.84 -2.10 -18.47
N VAL A 161 4.31 -3.29 -18.10
CA VAL A 161 3.51 -4.50 -18.01
C VAL A 161 3.20 -4.81 -16.55
N LEU A 162 1.90 -4.83 -16.25
CA LEU A 162 1.39 -5.20 -14.93
C LEU A 162 0.34 -6.30 -15.08
N TYR A 163 0.27 -7.15 -14.09
CA TYR A 163 -0.77 -8.16 -13.93
C TYR A 163 -1.57 -7.85 -12.68
N ALA A 164 -2.89 -7.91 -12.77
CA ALA A 164 -3.80 -7.71 -11.65
C ALA A 164 -4.74 -8.90 -11.49
N SER A 165 -4.95 -9.35 -10.26
CA SER A 165 -6.03 -10.25 -9.94
C SER A 165 -7.23 -9.48 -9.41
N THR A 166 -8.43 -9.93 -9.78
CA THR A 166 -9.70 -9.36 -9.30
C THR A 166 -10.58 -10.44 -8.67
N TRP A 167 -11.29 -10.08 -7.62
CA TRP A 167 -12.19 -10.96 -6.89
C TRP A 167 -13.40 -10.19 -6.36
#